data_a4a5cf40f91552c48896dec3d1b8c20b
#
_entry.id   a4a5cf40f91552c48896dec3d1b8c20b
#
_cell.length_a   1.000
_cell.length_b   1.000
_cell.length_c   1.000
_cell.angle_alpha   90.00
_cell.angle_beta   90.00
_cell.angle_gamma   90.00
#
_symmetry.space_group_name_H-M   'P 1'
#
loop_
_entity.id
_entity.type
_entity.pdbx_description
1 polymer ?
#
loop_
_entity_poly.entity_id
_entity_poly.type
_entity_poly.pdbx_seq_one_letter_code
_entity_poly.pdbx_strand_id
1 'polypeptide(L)'
;MKSRARLPRGFRWLGLMAIGGVSLAVQAEEKIVLLTSWYAQAEQGGYYQAQATGLYKKYGLDVEIRSGGPQVNGMQLLLSKRADVIIGYDLQLLEGIQRGFQAKAIAAPFQYDPQGLLTHADVTSLQGLKDKTLLVSSSGQATWWPWLKAQYQLSDTQVRPYTFNIQPFVVDDAVAQQAYVSSEVFQVQKAGVKANFFLFSEHGYPPYGGILIARPDTI
;
A
#
# COMPACT_ATOMS: atom_id res chain seq x y z
N MET A 1 -90.46 2.50 -52.49
CA MET A 1 -90.00 2.83 -51.12
C MET A 1 -88.59 2.31 -51.00
N LYS A 2 -87.63 3.16 -50.82
CA LYS A 2 -86.17 2.85 -50.92
C LYS A 2 -85.58 2.65 -49.56
N SER A 3 -85.10 1.41 -49.26
CA SER A 3 -84.33 1.10 -48.08
C SER A 3 -82.85 1.33 -48.32
N ARG A 4 -82.23 2.17 -47.47
CA ARG A 4 -80.74 2.44 -47.48
C ARG A 4 -80.10 1.56 -46.39
N ALA A 5 -79.24 0.66 -46.77
CA ALA A 5 -78.40 -0.11 -45.90
C ALA A 5 -77.16 0.79 -45.50
N ARG A 6 -76.89 0.86 -44.23
CA ARG A 6 -75.65 1.51 -43.67
C ARG A 6 -74.60 0.45 -43.42
N LEU A 7 -73.42 0.65 -43.98
CA LEU A 7 -72.17 -0.12 -43.70
C LEU A 7 -71.56 0.22 -42.32
N PRO A 8 -71.00 -0.74 -41.59
CA PRO A 8 -70.36 -0.49 -40.34
C PRO A 8 -68.94 0.04 -40.56
N ARG A 9 -68.57 1.04 -39.76
CA ARG A 9 -67.24 1.69 -39.67
C ARG A 9 -66.21 0.70 -39.06
N GLY A 10 -65.13 0.44 -39.80
CA GLY A 10 -64.00 -0.37 -39.38
C GLY A 10 -63.29 0.18 -38.18
N PHE A 11 -63.03 -0.67 -37.23
CA PHE A 11 -62.27 -0.41 -36.01
C PHE A 11 -60.77 -0.52 -36.36
N ARG A 12 -60.06 0.63 -36.42
CA ARG A 12 -58.60 0.67 -36.60
C ARG A 12 -57.95 0.40 -35.26
N TRP A 13 -57.37 -0.76 -35.11
CA TRP A 13 -56.47 -1.07 -34.00
C TRP A 13 -55.13 -0.37 -34.24
N LEU A 14 -54.85 0.68 -33.49
CA LEU A 14 -53.50 1.24 -33.32
C LEU A 14 -52.76 0.39 -32.30
N GLY A 15 -51.89 -0.49 -32.80
CA GLY A 15 -50.96 -1.20 -31.94
C GLY A 15 -49.90 -0.23 -31.38
N LEU A 16 -49.99 0.13 -30.09
CA LEU A 16 -48.91 0.78 -29.36
C LEU A 16 -47.80 -0.26 -29.16
N MET A 17 -46.71 -0.17 -29.96
CA MET A 17 -45.45 -0.83 -29.63
C MET A 17 -44.82 -0.07 -28.45
N ALA A 18 -44.93 -0.61 -27.24
CA ALA A 18 -44.15 -0.22 -26.10
C ALA A 18 -42.68 -0.66 -26.34
N ILE A 19 -41.85 0.26 -26.84
CA ILE A 19 -40.39 0.06 -26.85
C ILE A 19 -39.93 0.14 -25.40
N GLY A 20 -39.80 -1.04 -24.77
CA GLY A 20 -39.18 -1.18 -23.47
C GLY A 20 -37.71 -0.79 -23.59
N GLY A 21 -37.41 0.46 -23.26
CA GLY A 21 -36.02 0.95 -23.12
C GLY A 21 -35.36 0.17 -21.99
N VAL A 22 -34.49 -0.79 -22.31
CA VAL A 22 -33.55 -1.35 -21.34
C VAL A 22 -32.59 -0.22 -20.96
N SER A 23 -32.87 0.48 -19.86
CA SER A 23 -31.91 1.37 -19.23
C SER A 23 -30.76 0.51 -18.74
N LEU A 24 -29.67 0.46 -19.51
CA LEU A 24 -28.38 0.02 -19.01
C LEU A 24 -28.02 1.01 -17.89
N ALA A 25 -28.27 0.63 -16.66
CA ALA A 25 -27.74 1.35 -15.50
C ALA A 25 -26.22 1.32 -15.63
N VAL A 26 -25.62 2.42 -16.08
CA VAL A 26 -24.19 2.65 -15.95
C VAL A 26 -23.93 2.70 -14.46
N GLN A 27 -23.42 1.61 -13.92
CA GLN A 27 -23.02 1.55 -12.53
C GLN A 27 -21.88 2.58 -12.38
N ALA A 28 -22.11 3.59 -11.56
CA ALA A 28 -21.09 4.59 -11.29
C ALA A 28 -19.88 3.89 -10.65
N GLU A 29 -18.68 4.19 -11.16
CA GLU A 29 -17.44 3.66 -10.58
C GLU A 29 -17.33 4.12 -9.12
N GLU A 30 -17.02 3.22 -8.23
CA GLU A 30 -16.79 3.53 -6.82
C GLU A 30 -15.39 4.15 -6.66
N LYS A 31 -15.32 5.34 -6.06
CA LYS A 31 -14.06 6.03 -5.84
C LYS A 31 -13.36 5.50 -4.61
N ILE A 32 -12.13 5.04 -4.80
CA ILE A 32 -11.27 4.50 -3.74
C ILE A 32 -9.95 5.26 -3.73
N VAL A 33 -9.56 5.78 -2.58
CA VAL A 33 -8.22 6.33 -2.35
C VAL A 33 -7.34 5.26 -1.73
N LEU A 34 -6.40 4.73 -2.52
CA LEU A 34 -5.34 3.83 -2.07
C LEU A 34 -4.08 4.64 -1.71
N LEU A 35 -3.69 4.63 -0.44
CA LEU A 35 -2.43 5.24 0.02
C LEU A 35 -1.34 4.17 0.10
N THR A 36 -0.24 4.34 -0.63
CA THR A 36 0.91 3.45 -0.50
C THR A 36 1.69 3.72 0.80
N SER A 37 2.46 2.74 1.28
CA SER A 37 3.30 2.89 2.47
C SER A 37 4.50 3.81 2.24
N TRP A 38 4.90 3.97 0.99
CA TRP A 38 6.13 4.63 0.57
C TRP A 38 5.97 5.32 -0.78
N TYR A 39 7.02 6.00 -1.26
CA TYR A 39 7.11 6.46 -2.65
C TYR A 39 6.98 5.28 -3.63
N ALA A 40 6.61 5.58 -4.87
CA ALA A 40 6.45 4.55 -5.90
C ALA A 40 7.77 3.79 -6.14
N GLN A 41 7.76 2.49 -5.85
CA GLN A 41 8.89 1.58 -5.98
C GLN A 41 8.41 0.24 -6.55
N ALA A 42 9.35 -0.67 -6.85
CA ALA A 42 9.05 -1.94 -7.52
C ALA A 42 8.06 -2.82 -6.74
N GLU A 43 8.17 -2.87 -5.41
CA GLU A 43 7.27 -3.64 -4.52
C GLU A 43 5.81 -3.18 -4.58
N GLN A 44 5.56 -1.98 -5.05
CA GLN A 44 4.21 -1.41 -5.22
C GLN A 44 3.74 -1.44 -6.67
N GLY A 45 4.57 -1.95 -7.58
CA GLY A 45 4.35 -1.93 -9.03
C GLY A 45 3.01 -2.52 -9.46
N GLY A 46 2.52 -3.57 -8.79
CA GLY A 46 1.25 -4.21 -9.09
C GLY A 46 0.04 -3.28 -8.98
N TYR A 47 0.03 -2.36 -8.03
CA TYR A 47 -1.06 -1.40 -7.85
C TYR A 47 -1.09 -0.37 -8.99
N TYR A 48 0.07 0.17 -9.36
CA TYR A 48 0.19 1.09 -10.49
C TYR A 48 -0.08 0.41 -11.83
N GLN A 49 0.33 -0.85 -11.98
CA GLN A 49 0.04 -1.66 -13.16
C GLN A 49 -1.47 -1.89 -13.31
N ALA A 50 -2.16 -2.23 -12.23
CA ALA A 50 -3.62 -2.40 -12.22
C ALA A 50 -4.36 -1.12 -12.65
N GLN A 51 -3.87 0.05 -12.21
CA GLN A 51 -4.40 1.34 -12.64
C GLN A 51 -4.13 1.59 -14.13
N ALA A 52 -2.88 1.42 -14.59
CA ALA A 52 -2.45 1.69 -15.95
C ALA A 52 -3.15 0.79 -16.99
N THR A 53 -3.44 -0.46 -16.63
CA THR A 53 -4.14 -1.42 -17.51
C THR A 53 -5.66 -1.34 -17.43
N GLY A 54 -6.21 -0.45 -16.60
CA GLY A 54 -7.66 -0.31 -16.41
C GLY A 54 -8.29 -1.46 -15.62
N LEU A 55 -7.49 -2.27 -14.90
CA LEU A 55 -7.99 -3.42 -14.16
C LEU A 55 -8.99 -3.00 -13.07
N TYR A 56 -8.73 -1.89 -12.36
CA TYR A 56 -9.67 -1.37 -11.37
C TYR A 56 -11.02 -1.01 -11.99
N LYS A 57 -11.01 -0.30 -13.12
CA LYS A 57 -12.24 0.07 -13.86
C LYS A 57 -13.05 -1.14 -14.31
N LYS A 58 -12.35 -2.21 -14.74
CA LYS A 58 -13.00 -3.47 -15.10
C LYS A 58 -13.86 -4.05 -13.96
N TYR A 59 -13.49 -3.75 -12.71
CA TYR A 59 -14.22 -4.16 -11.51
C TYR A 59 -15.07 -3.03 -10.90
N GLY A 60 -15.33 -1.96 -11.64
CA GLY A 60 -16.21 -0.86 -11.21
C GLY A 60 -15.55 0.10 -10.20
N LEU A 61 -14.22 0.10 -10.10
CA LEU A 61 -13.48 0.94 -9.18
C LEU A 61 -12.74 2.08 -9.91
N ASP A 62 -12.88 3.31 -9.42
CA ASP A 62 -12.05 4.47 -9.77
C ASP A 62 -11.02 4.68 -8.65
N VAL A 63 -9.81 4.10 -8.83
CA VAL A 63 -8.77 4.11 -7.80
C VAL A 63 -7.81 5.26 -8.00
N GLU A 64 -7.77 6.17 -7.02
CA GLU A 64 -6.72 7.18 -6.89
C GLU A 64 -5.59 6.64 -6.03
N ILE A 65 -4.39 6.44 -6.62
CA ILE A 65 -3.21 6.01 -5.85
C ILE A 65 -2.47 7.25 -5.35
N ARG A 66 -2.39 7.41 -4.03
CA ARG A 66 -1.61 8.44 -3.35
C ARG A 66 -0.32 7.85 -2.80
N SER A 67 0.77 8.55 -3.04
CA SER A 67 2.07 8.14 -2.51
C SER A 67 2.19 8.43 -1.02
N GLY A 68 2.66 7.46 -0.26
CA GLY A 68 3.17 7.65 1.08
C GLY A 68 4.59 8.22 1.09
N GLY A 69 5.31 8.00 2.18
CA GLY A 69 6.70 8.44 2.33
C GLY A 69 7.20 8.29 3.77
N PRO A 70 8.49 8.61 4.02
CA PRO A 70 9.18 8.30 5.30
C PRO A 70 8.53 8.88 6.55
N GLN A 71 7.75 9.96 6.42
CA GLN A 71 7.10 10.66 7.52
C GLN A 71 5.56 10.62 7.43
N VAL A 72 5.00 9.82 6.52
CA VAL A 72 3.55 9.69 6.33
C VAL A 72 2.99 8.66 7.30
N ASN A 73 2.02 9.06 8.11
CA ASN A 73 1.29 8.15 8.99
C ASN A 73 0.02 7.65 8.27
N GLY A 74 0.13 6.48 7.61
CA GLY A 74 -0.98 5.89 6.84
C GLY A 74 -2.20 5.57 7.72
N MET A 75 -2.01 5.01 8.93
CA MET A 75 -3.11 4.70 9.85
C MET A 75 -3.91 5.94 10.23
N GLN A 76 -3.25 7.07 10.48
CA GLN A 76 -3.94 8.33 10.76
C GLN A 76 -4.79 8.79 9.57
N LEU A 77 -4.27 8.66 8.33
CA LEU A 77 -4.99 9.04 7.12
C LEU A 77 -6.19 8.12 6.85
N LEU A 78 -6.06 6.82 7.12
CA LEU A 78 -7.14 5.84 7.04
C LEU A 78 -8.27 6.19 8.03
N LEU A 79 -7.92 6.41 9.30
CA LEU A 79 -8.90 6.68 10.36
C LEU A 79 -9.59 8.04 10.22
N SER A 80 -8.90 9.04 9.65
CA SER A 80 -9.47 10.35 9.32
C SER A 80 -10.25 10.38 8.01
N LYS A 81 -10.46 9.23 7.36
CA LYS A 81 -11.17 9.07 6.07
C LYS A 81 -10.52 9.85 4.92
N ARG A 82 -9.22 10.10 5.00
CA ARG A 82 -8.43 10.71 3.91
C ARG A 82 -7.82 9.68 2.97
N ALA A 83 -7.87 8.42 3.34
CA ALA A 83 -7.62 7.25 2.50
C ALA A 83 -8.67 6.19 2.84
N ASP A 84 -9.03 5.35 1.88
CA ASP A 84 -10.02 4.27 2.04
C ASP A 84 -9.31 2.93 2.27
N VAL A 85 -8.20 2.74 1.58
CA VAL A 85 -7.30 1.59 1.72
C VAL A 85 -5.88 2.12 1.87
N ILE A 86 -5.10 1.51 2.75
CA ILE A 86 -3.67 1.81 2.88
C ILE A 86 -2.84 0.55 2.71
N ILE A 87 -1.63 0.70 2.20
CA ILE A 87 -0.57 -0.28 2.42
C ILE A 87 0.04 0.05 3.77
N GLY A 88 -0.12 -0.84 4.73
CA GLY A 88 0.38 -0.69 6.09
C GLY A 88 1.08 -1.95 6.56
N TYR A 89 1.24 -2.08 7.87
CA TYR A 89 1.91 -3.21 8.49
C TYR A 89 1.00 -3.83 9.56
N ASP A 90 1.09 -5.14 9.71
CA ASP A 90 0.27 -5.91 10.66
C ASP A 90 0.46 -5.46 12.11
N LEU A 91 1.70 -5.18 12.55
CA LEU A 91 1.94 -4.66 13.90
C LEU A 91 1.25 -3.31 14.15
N GLN A 92 1.24 -2.41 13.15
CA GLN A 92 0.51 -1.13 13.24
C GLN A 92 -1.01 -1.36 13.32
N LEU A 93 -1.53 -2.32 12.56
CA LEU A 93 -2.94 -2.69 12.61
C LEU A 93 -3.31 -3.26 13.98
N LEU A 94 -2.52 -4.21 14.51
CA LEU A 94 -2.75 -4.82 15.82
C LEU A 94 -2.72 -3.79 16.94
N GLU A 95 -1.74 -2.88 16.94
CA GLU A 95 -1.66 -1.78 17.90
C GLU A 95 -2.89 -0.85 17.78
N GLY A 96 -3.32 -0.55 16.55
CA GLY A 96 -4.54 0.24 16.31
C GLY A 96 -5.77 -0.43 16.87
N ILE A 97 -5.94 -1.74 16.66
CA ILE A 97 -7.07 -2.53 17.20
C ILE A 97 -7.05 -2.53 18.74
N GLN A 98 -5.89 -2.69 19.36
CA GLN A 98 -5.75 -2.61 20.82
C GLN A 98 -6.18 -1.24 21.38
N ARG A 99 -6.00 -0.17 20.60
CA ARG A 99 -6.45 1.19 20.93
C ARG A 99 -7.92 1.46 20.57
N GLY A 100 -8.65 0.44 20.13
CA GLY A 100 -10.07 0.53 19.77
C GLY A 100 -10.36 1.00 18.34
N PHE A 101 -9.35 1.08 17.47
CA PHE A 101 -9.56 1.44 16.07
C PHE A 101 -10.19 0.29 15.30
N GLN A 102 -11.17 0.64 14.45
CA GLN A 102 -11.85 -0.32 13.60
C GLN A 102 -11.20 -0.31 12.21
N ALA A 103 -10.34 -1.29 11.96
CA ALA A 103 -9.72 -1.54 10.67
C ALA A 103 -9.48 -3.04 10.49
N LYS A 104 -9.35 -3.49 9.24
CA LYS A 104 -9.13 -4.89 8.87
C LYS A 104 -8.03 -5.01 7.83
N ALA A 105 -7.20 -6.04 7.97
CA ALA A 105 -6.36 -6.51 6.86
C ALA A 105 -7.24 -7.23 5.84
N ILE A 106 -7.14 -6.84 4.57
CA ILE A 106 -7.93 -7.44 3.48
C ILE A 106 -7.06 -8.25 2.50
N ALA A 107 -5.75 -8.01 2.47
CA ALA A 107 -4.79 -8.80 1.70
C ALA A 107 -3.38 -8.66 2.26
N ALA A 108 -2.54 -9.68 2.03
CA ALA A 108 -1.11 -9.70 2.33
C ALA A 108 -0.34 -10.15 1.08
N PRO A 109 0.08 -9.22 0.22
CA PRO A 109 0.78 -9.56 -1.03
C PRO A 109 2.17 -10.15 -0.79
N PHE A 110 2.82 -9.79 0.32
CA PHE A 110 4.10 -10.35 0.73
C PHE A 110 3.92 -11.24 1.96
N GLN A 111 4.32 -12.51 1.84
CA GLN A 111 4.28 -13.47 2.96
C GLN A 111 5.41 -13.24 3.96
N TYR A 112 6.49 -12.60 3.51
CA TYR A 112 7.63 -12.17 4.32
C TYR A 112 7.92 -10.71 4.02
N ASP A 113 8.34 -9.95 5.04
CA ASP A 113 8.68 -8.55 4.86
C ASP A 113 9.97 -8.43 4.01
N PRO A 114 9.94 -7.74 2.86
CA PRO A 114 11.13 -7.52 2.04
C PRO A 114 12.05 -6.42 2.57
N GLN A 115 11.75 -5.87 3.75
CA GLN A 115 12.60 -4.89 4.44
C GLN A 115 13.82 -5.53 5.08
N GLY A 116 14.87 -4.77 5.17
CA GLY A 116 16.12 -5.13 5.82
C GLY A 116 16.95 -3.91 6.16
N LEU A 117 18.19 -4.18 6.51
CA LEU A 117 19.18 -3.17 6.84
C LEU A 117 20.37 -3.26 5.88
N LEU A 118 20.71 -2.14 5.23
CA LEU A 118 21.98 -1.97 4.53
C LEU A 118 23.05 -1.54 5.53
N THR A 119 24.20 -2.17 5.44
CA THR A 119 25.41 -1.85 6.21
C THR A 119 26.62 -1.82 5.27
N HIS A 120 27.68 -1.14 5.66
CA HIS A 120 28.96 -1.28 4.99
C HIS A 120 29.54 -2.69 5.17
N ALA A 121 30.51 -3.04 4.32
CA ALA A 121 31.06 -4.40 4.23
C ALA A 121 31.79 -4.89 5.48
N ASP A 122 32.18 -3.98 6.37
CA ASP A 122 32.78 -4.28 7.69
C ASP A 122 31.80 -4.91 8.68
N VAL A 123 30.50 -4.65 8.52
CA VAL A 123 29.44 -5.26 9.35
C VAL A 123 29.00 -6.56 8.72
N THR A 124 29.46 -7.68 9.28
CA THR A 124 29.17 -9.02 8.76
C THR A 124 28.00 -9.72 9.46
N SER A 125 27.43 -9.09 10.48
CA SER A 125 26.23 -9.58 11.20
C SER A 125 25.51 -8.43 11.90
N LEU A 126 24.23 -8.62 12.23
CA LEU A 126 23.43 -7.61 12.95
C LEU A 126 23.95 -7.29 14.35
N GLN A 127 24.77 -8.15 14.96
CA GLN A 127 25.46 -7.87 16.21
C GLN A 127 26.49 -6.73 16.09
N GLY A 128 27.01 -6.50 14.89
CA GLY A 128 27.97 -5.42 14.59
C GLY A 128 27.35 -4.02 14.51
N LEU A 129 26.05 -3.88 14.82
CA LEU A 129 25.35 -2.58 14.74
C LEU A 129 25.53 -1.69 15.96
N LYS A 130 26.18 -2.15 17.06
CA LYS A 130 26.20 -1.46 18.36
C LYS A 130 26.78 -0.04 18.28
N ASP A 131 27.75 0.18 17.40
CA ASP A 131 28.44 1.47 17.26
C ASP A 131 28.03 2.22 15.97
N LYS A 132 26.99 1.74 15.26
CA LYS A 132 26.52 2.36 14.02
C LYS A 132 25.38 3.35 14.26
N THR A 133 25.33 4.40 13.47
CA THR A 133 24.14 5.26 13.34
C THR A 133 23.14 4.57 12.42
N LEU A 134 21.87 4.46 12.86
CA LEU A 134 20.82 3.75 12.15
C LEU A 134 19.81 4.73 11.58
N LEU A 135 19.67 4.80 10.25
CA LEU A 135 18.66 5.62 9.61
C LEU A 135 17.34 4.83 9.50
N VAL A 136 16.33 5.30 10.22
CA VAL A 136 15.04 4.61 10.39
C VAL A 136 13.90 5.58 10.11
N SER A 137 12.95 5.18 9.26
CA SER A 137 11.74 5.96 9.00
C SER A 137 10.77 5.94 10.19
N SER A 138 9.77 6.82 10.19
CA SER A 138 8.72 6.84 11.22
C SER A 138 7.95 5.51 11.27
N SER A 139 7.66 4.90 10.12
CA SER A 139 7.03 3.57 10.07
C SER A 139 7.95 2.47 10.61
N GLY A 140 9.25 2.52 10.28
CA GLY A 140 10.24 1.56 10.80
C GLY A 140 10.39 1.63 12.31
N GLN A 141 10.33 2.84 12.90
CA GLN A 141 10.36 3.01 14.35
C GLN A 141 9.14 2.41 15.06
N ALA A 142 7.98 2.39 14.39
CA ALA A 142 6.76 1.81 14.91
C ALA A 142 6.61 0.30 14.62
N THR A 143 7.47 -0.30 13.79
CA THR A 143 7.34 -1.69 13.36
C THR A 143 8.56 -2.54 13.73
N TRP A 144 9.56 -2.60 12.88
CA TRP A 144 10.70 -3.50 13.04
C TRP A 144 11.78 -3.01 14.02
N TRP A 145 11.89 -1.69 14.27
CA TRP A 145 12.92 -1.17 15.18
C TRP A 145 12.81 -1.70 16.63
N PRO A 146 11.63 -1.76 17.27
CA PRO A 146 11.50 -2.34 18.61
C PRO A 146 11.99 -3.79 18.68
N TRP A 147 11.70 -4.59 17.65
CA TRP A 147 12.21 -5.95 17.54
C TRP A 147 13.74 -5.98 17.39
N LEU A 148 14.30 -5.24 16.43
CA LEU A 148 15.73 -5.20 16.17
C LEU A 148 16.51 -4.73 17.41
N LYS A 149 16.01 -3.67 18.06
CA LYS A 149 16.58 -3.13 19.29
C LYS A 149 16.64 -4.17 20.40
N ALA A 150 15.54 -4.87 20.65
CA ALA A 150 15.45 -5.89 21.70
C ALA A 150 16.35 -7.10 21.39
N GLN A 151 16.31 -7.56 20.13
CA GLN A 151 17.06 -8.75 19.71
C GLN A 151 18.58 -8.56 19.78
N TYR A 152 19.09 -7.37 19.44
CA TYR A 152 20.52 -7.08 19.32
C TYR A 152 21.03 -6.10 20.38
N GLN A 153 20.21 -5.75 21.38
CA GLN A 153 20.56 -4.87 22.50
C GLN A 153 21.06 -3.49 22.03
N LEU A 154 20.34 -2.92 21.05
CA LEU A 154 20.62 -1.60 20.48
C LEU A 154 19.96 -0.48 21.29
N SER A 155 20.32 0.78 21.02
CA SER A 155 19.84 1.97 21.73
C SER A 155 19.10 2.92 20.79
N ASP A 156 18.04 3.55 21.30
CA ASP A 156 17.34 4.63 20.58
C ASP A 156 18.25 5.84 20.27
N THR A 157 19.35 5.99 21.01
CA THR A 157 20.35 7.04 20.75
C THR A 157 21.08 6.89 19.42
N GLN A 158 21.07 5.68 18.84
CA GLN A 158 21.65 5.39 17.52
C GLN A 158 20.74 5.81 16.36
N VAL A 159 19.44 5.99 16.61
CA VAL A 159 18.46 6.22 15.54
C VAL A 159 18.49 7.67 15.07
N ARG A 160 18.48 7.84 13.74
CA ARG A 160 18.25 9.11 13.05
C ARG A 160 17.18 8.93 11.99
N PRO A 161 16.46 10.00 11.61
CA PRO A 161 15.42 9.92 10.60
C PRO A 161 15.97 9.46 9.24
N TYR A 162 15.35 8.45 8.64
CA TYR A 162 15.57 8.10 7.25
C TYR A 162 14.64 8.95 6.35
N THR A 163 15.21 9.59 5.33
CA THR A 163 14.52 10.55 4.46
C THR A 163 14.47 10.11 3.00
N PHE A 164 14.68 8.83 2.72
CA PHE A 164 14.79 8.27 1.36
C PHE A 164 15.98 8.85 0.57
N ASN A 165 17.06 9.15 1.28
CA ASN A 165 18.31 9.64 0.71
C ASN A 165 19.45 8.71 1.11
N ILE A 166 20.13 8.09 0.15
CA ILE A 166 21.25 7.18 0.40
C ILE A 166 22.59 7.91 0.67
N GLN A 167 22.66 9.23 0.44
CA GLN A 167 23.92 9.95 0.55
C GLN A 167 24.59 9.86 1.93
N PRO A 168 23.86 9.96 3.05
CA PRO A 168 24.50 9.76 4.36
C PRO A 168 25.16 8.39 4.50
N PHE A 169 24.56 7.34 3.95
CA PHE A 169 25.15 6.00 3.92
C PHE A 169 26.37 5.92 2.98
N VAL A 170 26.31 6.57 1.82
CA VAL A 170 27.39 6.52 0.81
C VAL A 170 28.67 7.17 1.31
N VAL A 171 28.57 8.21 2.16
CA VAL A 171 29.71 9.02 2.57
C VAL A 171 30.26 8.71 3.98
N ASP A 172 29.54 7.89 4.76
CA ASP A 172 29.90 7.60 6.16
C ASP A 172 29.73 6.11 6.47
N ASP A 173 30.85 5.42 6.67
CA ASP A 173 30.91 3.99 6.99
C ASP A 173 30.31 3.64 8.37
N ALA A 174 30.12 4.64 9.24
CA ALA A 174 29.45 4.46 10.53
C ALA A 174 27.92 4.42 10.41
N VAL A 175 27.36 4.68 9.23
CA VAL A 175 25.92 4.68 8.98
C VAL A 175 25.46 3.32 8.48
N ALA A 176 24.36 2.83 9.05
CA ALA A 176 23.53 1.78 8.48
C ALA A 176 22.12 2.34 8.21
N GLN A 177 21.41 1.82 7.23
CA GLN A 177 20.09 2.36 6.89
C GLN A 177 19.07 1.27 6.56
N GLN A 178 17.80 1.56 6.86
CA GLN A 178 16.72 0.72 6.35
C GLN A 178 16.75 0.68 4.82
N ALA A 179 16.30 -0.44 4.26
CA ALA A 179 16.20 -0.63 2.83
C ALA A 179 15.15 -1.68 2.47
N TYR A 180 14.66 -1.58 1.25
CA TYR A 180 13.99 -2.68 0.57
C TYR A 180 14.96 -3.35 -0.40
N VAL A 181 14.92 -4.67 -0.47
CA VAL A 181 15.76 -5.45 -1.41
C VAL A 181 15.56 -5.01 -2.87
N SER A 182 14.35 -4.53 -3.20
CA SER A 182 13.95 -4.09 -4.54
C SER A 182 14.35 -2.65 -4.89
N SER A 183 14.93 -1.88 -3.96
CA SER A 183 15.16 -0.45 -4.14
C SER A 183 16.57 0.00 -3.74
N GLU A 184 16.79 0.30 -2.45
CA GLU A 184 18.04 0.94 -1.98
C GLU A 184 19.27 0.06 -2.22
N VAL A 185 19.13 -1.25 -2.18
CA VAL A 185 20.23 -2.18 -2.48
C VAL A 185 20.82 -1.89 -3.87
N PHE A 186 19.95 -1.73 -4.87
CA PHE A 186 20.38 -1.39 -6.22
C PHE A 186 20.99 0.02 -6.30
N GLN A 187 20.41 1.00 -5.59
CA GLN A 187 20.92 2.37 -5.60
C GLN A 187 22.34 2.45 -5.02
N VAL A 188 22.60 1.75 -3.90
CA VAL A 188 23.90 1.69 -3.24
C VAL A 188 24.93 0.99 -4.13
N GLN A 189 24.58 -0.12 -4.78
CA GLN A 189 25.43 -0.80 -5.75
C GLN A 189 25.80 0.13 -6.92
N LYS A 190 24.82 0.89 -7.45
CA LYS A 190 25.04 1.86 -8.53
C LYS A 190 25.95 3.01 -8.10
N ALA A 191 25.93 3.39 -6.81
CA ALA A 191 26.84 4.37 -6.23
C ALA A 191 28.26 3.82 -6.02
N GLY A 192 28.51 2.54 -6.29
CA GLY A 192 29.82 1.90 -6.18
C GLY A 192 30.21 1.53 -4.75
N VAL A 193 29.27 1.58 -3.79
CA VAL A 193 29.52 1.23 -2.39
C VAL A 193 29.35 -0.27 -2.19
N LYS A 194 30.35 -0.91 -1.55
CA LYS A 194 30.24 -2.30 -1.11
C LYS A 194 29.42 -2.37 0.16
N ALA A 195 28.29 -3.04 0.12
CA ALA A 195 27.35 -3.14 1.22
C ALA A 195 26.88 -4.58 1.45
N ASN A 196 26.56 -4.89 2.70
CA ASN A 196 25.80 -6.08 3.07
C ASN A 196 24.33 -5.69 3.26
N PHE A 197 23.41 -6.58 2.91
CA PHE A 197 22.00 -6.41 3.16
C PHE A 197 21.50 -7.56 4.04
N PHE A 198 20.93 -7.20 5.18
CA PHE A 198 20.35 -8.15 6.14
C PHE A 198 18.83 -8.09 6.04
N LEU A 199 18.24 -9.07 5.37
CA LEU A 199 16.79 -9.19 5.24
C LEU A 199 16.19 -9.60 6.58
N PHE A 200 15.30 -8.80 7.17
CA PHE A 200 14.79 -9.03 8.54
C PHE A 200 14.07 -10.38 8.70
N SER A 201 13.35 -10.83 7.70
CA SER A 201 12.67 -12.13 7.73
C SER A 201 13.63 -13.33 7.83
N GLU A 202 14.86 -13.22 7.33
CA GLU A 202 15.90 -14.24 7.48
C GLU A 202 16.54 -14.24 8.88
N HIS A 203 16.29 -13.17 9.65
CA HIS A 203 16.80 -13.01 11.02
C HIS A 203 15.72 -13.13 12.10
N GLY A 204 14.56 -13.71 11.75
CA GLY A 204 13.51 -14.01 12.70
C GLY A 204 12.48 -12.89 12.92
N TYR A 205 12.39 -11.90 12.03
CA TYR A 205 11.30 -10.93 12.02
C TYR A 205 10.05 -11.56 11.35
N PRO A 206 8.99 -11.86 12.12
CA PRO A 206 7.89 -12.71 11.64
C PRO A 206 6.79 -11.98 10.85
N PRO A 207 6.62 -10.62 10.92
CA PRO A 207 5.50 -9.94 10.29
C PRO A 207 5.43 -10.08 8.77
N TYR A 208 4.21 -9.90 8.23
CA TYR A 208 3.99 -9.75 6.80
C TYR A 208 4.53 -8.39 6.31
N GLY A 209 4.98 -8.35 5.05
CA GLY A 209 5.35 -7.09 4.42
C GLY A 209 4.17 -6.44 3.68
N GLY A 210 3.88 -5.17 3.99
CA GLY A 210 3.00 -4.35 3.17
C GLY A 210 1.58 -4.87 2.99
N ILE A 211 0.83 -5.12 4.06
CA ILE A 211 -0.57 -5.57 4.00
C ILE A 211 -1.52 -4.45 3.57
N LEU A 212 -2.59 -4.81 2.87
CA LEU A 212 -3.70 -3.89 2.59
C LEU A 212 -4.63 -3.82 3.81
N ILE A 213 -4.85 -2.60 4.29
CA ILE A 213 -5.72 -2.31 5.44
C ILE A 213 -6.83 -1.37 4.99
N ALA A 214 -8.07 -1.71 5.34
CA ALA A 214 -9.25 -0.90 5.06
C ALA A 214 -10.11 -0.71 6.32
N ARG A 215 -10.96 0.33 6.29
CA ARG A 215 -12.02 0.48 7.30
C ARG A 215 -13.19 -0.47 7.01
N PRO A 216 -14.00 -0.85 8.03
CA PRO A 216 -15.19 -1.67 7.80
C PRO A 216 -16.25 -1.03 6.89
N ASP A 217 -16.31 0.30 6.85
CA ASP A 217 -17.26 1.05 6.00
C ASP A 217 -16.79 1.16 4.52
N THR A 218 -15.59 0.67 4.21
CA THR A 218 -15.03 0.57 2.85
C THR A 218 -15.17 -0.85 2.27
N ILE A 219 -15.42 -1.86 3.12
CA ILE A 219 -15.51 -3.28 2.75
C ILE A 219 -17.00 -3.66 2.62
#